data_0bbf15a13403e8f8458f5e632e7e5a62
#
_entry.id   0bbf15a13403e8f8458f5e632e7e5a62
#
_cell.length_a   1.000
_cell.length_b   1.000
_cell.length_c   1.000
_cell.angle_alpha   90.00
_cell.angle_beta   90.00
_cell.angle_gamma   90.00
#
_symmetry.space_group_name_H-M   'P 1'
#
loop_
_entity.id
_entity.type
_entity.pdbx_description
1 polymer ?
#
loop_
_entity_poly.entity_id
_entity_poly.type
_entity_poly.pdbx_seq_one_letter_code
_entity_poly.pdbx_strand_id
1 'polypeptide(L)'
;MKISILQPKAFKEKGRRDNQEDFLWPSPEQVTVANRVFILCDGMGGHDNGEVASCTAATALGTYRTAHPAPDGVLTKPMFEAALAVAYDALDKIDTGASKKPGTTLACIVVHRGGVLAAHIGDSRIYQIRKGEGVVFQTKDHSLVNDLLDSGEIKPEEAKNHPKGNVITKCLFVTDDKDRYMTPTITLIRDIKPHDVFMLCTDGVYGMVDNDDLA
;
A
#
# COMPACT_ATOMS: atom_id res chain seq x y z
N MET A 1 -9.75 -0.76 22.37
CA MET A 1 -9.98 -2.18 21.98
C MET A 1 -8.66 -2.94 22.02
N LYS A 2 -8.63 -4.21 22.45
CA LYS A 2 -7.44 -5.05 22.38
C LYS A 2 -7.56 -5.91 21.11
N ILE A 3 -6.70 -5.68 20.13
CA ILE A 3 -6.65 -6.46 18.89
C ILE A 3 -5.52 -7.48 19.00
N SER A 4 -5.85 -8.75 18.85
CA SER A 4 -4.88 -9.85 18.74
C SER A 4 -4.73 -10.20 17.27
N ILE A 5 -3.50 -10.39 16.81
CA ILE A 5 -3.18 -10.80 15.45
C ILE A 5 -2.87 -12.28 15.46
N LEU A 6 -3.52 -13.05 14.60
CA LEU A 6 -3.13 -14.43 14.29
C LEU A 6 -1.84 -14.39 13.45
N GLN A 7 -1.20 -15.57 13.27
CA GLN A 7 0.05 -15.64 12.50
C GLN A 7 -0.18 -15.05 11.08
N PRO A 8 0.41 -13.89 10.77
CA PRO A 8 0.32 -13.32 9.44
C PRO A 8 1.05 -14.22 8.43
N LYS A 9 0.60 -14.16 7.19
CA LYS A 9 1.26 -14.83 6.08
C LYS A 9 1.65 -13.79 5.05
N ALA A 10 2.82 -13.92 4.48
CA ALA A 10 3.32 -13.07 3.41
C ALA A 10 4.05 -13.93 2.39
N PHE A 11 3.93 -13.58 1.13
CA PHE A 11 4.68 -14.18 0.04
C PHE A 11 4.87 -13.16 -1.08
N LYS A 12 5.87 -13.35 -1.89
CA LYS A 12 6.05 -12.63 -3.15
C LYS A 12 6.59 -13.58 -4.20
N GLU A 13 6.04 -13.46 -5.39
CA GLU A 13 6.43 -14.28 -6.52
C GLU A 13 6.70 -13.38 -7.73
N LYS A 14 7.82 -13.58 -8.39
CA LYS A 14 8.21 -12.81 -9.57
C LYS A 14 7.31 -13.07 -10.78
N GLY A 15 6.72 -14.25 -10.83
CA GLY A 15 5.92 -14.68 -11.96
C GLY A 15 6.73 -14.72 -13.26
N ARG A 16 6.20 -14.08 -14.31
CA ARG A 16 6.81 -13.99 -15.64
C ARG A 16 7.63 -12.72 -15.86
N ARG A 17 7.78 -11.87 -14.84
CA ARG A 17 8.55 -10.63 -14.93
C ARG A 17 10.06 -10.93 -14.93
N ASP A 18 10.85 -10.04 -15.52
CA ASP A 18 12.32 -10.15 -15.49
C ASP A 18 12.84 -9.86 -14.09
N ASN A 19 12.30 -8.84 -13.43
CA ASN A 19 12.65 -8.41 -12.07
C ASN A 19 11.45 -8.49 -11.12
N GLN A 20 11.73 -8.59 -9.82
CA GLN A 20 10.75 -8.48 -8.75
C GLN A 20 10.86 -7.10 -8.12
N GLU A 21 9.91 -6.23 -8.46
CA GLU A 21 9.87 -4.85 -8.00
C GLU A 21 8.96 -4.64 -6.78
N ASP A 22 8.17 -5.66 -6.38
CA ASP A 22 7.39 -5.63 -5.15
C ASP A 22 8.28 -5.75 -3.91
N PHE A 23 7.96 -5.04 -2.86
CA PHE A 23 8.61 -5.15 -1.56
C PHE A 23 7.61 -5.18 -0.41
N LEU A 24 7.86 -6.08 0.56
CA LEU A 24 7.04 -6.26 1.75
C LEU A 24 7.82 -5.92 3.02
N TRP A 25 7.13 -5.25 3.95
CA TRP A 25 7.62 -5.03 5.32
C TRP A 25 6.56 -5.46 6.34
N PRO A 26 6.88 -6.33 7.31
CA PRO A 26 8.13 -7.12 7.41
C PRO A 26 8.29 -8.08 6.23
N SER A 27 9.51 -8.58 6.00
CA SER A 27 9.72 -9.62 4.98
C SER A 27 8.95 -10.90 5.34
N PRO A 28 8.67 -11.79 4.36
CA PRO A 28 7.96 -13.05 4.62
C PRO A 28 8.59 -13.89 5.73
N GLU A 29 9.92 -13.86 5.87
CA GLU A 29 10.68 -14.61 6.88
C GLU A 29 10.62 -13.97 8.27
N GLN A 30 10.31 -12.68 8.35
CA GLN A 30 10.32 -11.88 9.59
C GLN A 30 8.93 -11.57 10.13
N VAL A 31 7.88 -11.90 9.38
CA VAL A 31 6.51 -11.60 9.78
C VAL A 31 6.05 -12.47 10.95
N THR A 32 5.56 -11.85 12.01
CA THR A 32 5.12 -12.51 13.24
C THR A 32 3.85 -11.90 13.82
N VAL A 33 3.25 -12.56 14.79
CA VAL A 33 2.09 -12.06 15.56
C VAL A 33 2.39 -10.78 16.37
N ALA A 34 3.67 -10.46 16.58
CA ALA A 34 4.07 -9.24 17.28
C ALA A 34 4.06 -8.00 16.39
N ASN A 35 4.13 -8.17 15.08
CA ASN A 35 4.12 -7.05 14.16
C ASN A 35 2.79 -6.29 14.21
N ARG A 36 2.86 -4.99 14.05
CA ARG A 36 1.70 -4.08 14.04
C ARG A 36 1.67 -3.20 12.80
N VAL A 37 2.75 -3.22 12.02
CA VAL A 37 2.93 -2.46 10.79
C VAL A 37 3.17 -3.45 9.67
N PHE A 38 2.38 -3.37 8.60
CA PHE A 38 2.52 -4.20 7.41
C PHE A 38 2.44 -3.29 6.20
N ILE A 39 3.41 -3.39 5.32
CA ILE A 39 3.56 -2.53 4.15
C ILE A 39 3.81 -3.40 2.93
N LEU A 40 3.18 -3.02 1.84
CA LEU A 40 3.42 -3.53 0.50
C LEU A 40 3.64 -2.34 -0.42
N CYS A 41 4.71 -2.40 -1.20
CA CYS A 41 5.09 -1.43 -2.19
C CYS A 41 5.33 -2.14 -3.53
N ASP A 42 4.72 -1.65 -4.60
CA ASP A 42 4.94 -2.10 -5.98
C ASP A 42 5.82 -1.06 -6.68
N GLY A 43 7.02 -1.46 -7.03
CA GLY A 43 8.02 -0.57 -7.62
C GLY A 43 7.81 -0.35 -9.10
N MET A 44 8.09 0.87 -9.55
CA MET A 44 7.98 1.25 -10.95
C MET A 44 9.14 2.14 -11.38
N GLY A 45 9.64 1.97 -12.59
CA GLY A 45 10.73 2.84 -13.07
C GLY A 45 11.56 2.25 -14.20
N GLY A 46 11.40 0.96 -14.50
CA GLY A 46 12.20 0.21 -15.49
C GLY A 46 13.67 0.05 -15.07
N HIS A 47 14.33 -1.05 -15.49
CA HIS A 47 15.76 -1.33 -15.25
C HIS A 47 16.18 -1.15 -13.78
N ASP A 48 15.71 -2.04 -12.87
CA ASP A 48 16.12 -2.20 -11.46
C ASP A 48 15.79 -1.02 -10.51
N ASN A 49 15.35 0.11 -11.03
CA ASN A 49 15.09 1.29 -10.19
C ASN A 49 13.78 1.20 -9.40
N GLY A 50 12.78 0.44 -9.88
CA GLY A 50 11.53 0.19 -9.17
C GLY A 50 11.73 -0.59 -7.87
N GLU A 51 12.57 -1.65 -7.92
CA GLU A 51 12.94 -2.44 -6.74
C GLU A 51 13.61 -1.58 -5.66
N VAL A 52 14.51 -0.69 -6.07
CA VAL A 52 15.18 0.22 -5.13
C VAL A 52 14.17 1.16 -4.47
N ALA A 53 13.23 1.71 -5.22
CA ALA A 53 12.22 2.62 -4.69
C ALA A 53 11.28 1.91 -3.70
N SER A 54 10.73 0.74 -4.06
CA SER A 54 9.81 -0.02 -3.21
C SER A 54 10.50 -0.48 -1.92
N CYS A 55 11.73 -1.00 -2.01
CA CYS A 55 12.53 -1.41 -0.87
C CYS A 55 12.82 -0.22 0.06
N THR A 56 13.27 0.92 -0.48
CA THR A 56 13.61 2.10 0.30
C THR A 56 12.40 2.66 1.04
N ALA A 57 11.29 2.86 0.34
CA ALA A 57 10.07 3.42 0.92
C ALA A 57 9.51 2.52 2.04
N ALA A 58 9.34 1.22 1.76
CA ALA A 58 8.80 0.28 2.74
C ALA A 58 9.70 0.13 3.96
N THR A 59 11.03 0.04 3.77
CA THR A 59 11.99 -0.10 4.85
C THR A 59 12.04 1.14 5.72
N ALA A 60 12.10 2.33 5.13
CA ALA A 60 12.17 3.59 5.88
C ALA A 60 10.90 3.80 6.72
N LEU A 61 9.71 3.67 6.10
CA LEU A 61 8.44 3.80 6.78
C LEU A 61 8.26 2.74 7.87
N GLY A 62 8.52 1.47 7.55
CA GLY A 62 8.35 0.34 8.46
C GLY A 62 9.27 0.41 9.66
N THR A 63 10.55 0.71 9.45
CA THR A 63 11.54 0.90 10.53
C THR A 63 11.13 2.06 11.44
N TYR A 64 10.80 3.21 10.86
CA TYR A 64 10.39 4.37 11.63
C TYR A 64 9.14 4.10 12.47
N ARG A 65 8.08 3.51 11.86
CA ARG A 65 6.83 3.22 12.58
C ARG A 65 7.00 2.17 13.67
N THR A 66 7.88 1.20 13.47
CA THR A 66 8.18 0.18 14.47
C THR A 66 8.96 0.76 15.65
N ALA A 67 9.91 1.65 15.40
CA ALA A 67 10.71 2.30 16.44
C ALA A 67 9.95 3.42 17.19
N HIS A 68 8.93 4.02 16.56
CA HIS A 68 8.15 5.13 17.12
C HIS A 68 6.67 4.75 17.26
N PRO A 69 6.31 3.85 18.19
CA PRO A 69 4.90 3.51 18.41
C PRO A 69 4.10 4.75 18.78
N ALA A 70 2.80 4.74 18.50
CA ALA A 70 1.95 5.86 18.81
C ALA A 70 1.85 6.07 20.34
N PRO A 71 1.97 7.30 20.85
CA PRO A 71 1.65 7.60 22.25
C PRO A 71 0.23 7.08 22.58
N ASP A 72 0.06 6.57 23.78
CA ASP A 72 -1.21 5.97 24.23
C ASP A 72 -1.73 4.84 23.33
N GLY A 73 -0.92 4.34 22.39
CA GLY A 73 -1.27 3.27 21.48
C GLY A 73 -2.32 3.63 20.44
N VAL A 74 -2.57 4.91 20.16
CA VAL A 74 -3.52 5.39 19.15
C VAL A 74 -2.81 6.17 18.06
N LEU A 75 -2.81 5.65 16.84
CA LEU A 75 -2.21 6.31 15.68
C LEU A 75 -3.23 7.26 15.03
N THR A 76 -2.79 8.48 14.74
CA THR A 76 -3.57 9.50 14.03
C THR A 76 -3.05 9.72 12.61
N LYS A 77 -3.88 10.33 11.74
CA LYS A 77 -3.46 10.69 10.38
C LYS A 77 -2.19 11.54 10.35
N PRO A 78 -2.08 12.66 11.10
CA PRO A 78 -0.85 13.47 11.10
C PRO A 78 0.40 12.69 11.55
N MET A 79 0.25 11.75 12.50
CA MET A 79 1.36 10.90 12.93
C MET A 79 1.80 9.91 11.85
N PHE A 80 0.88 9.43 11.01
CA PHE A 80 1.21 8.61 9.88
C PHE A 80 1.88 9.43 8.77
N GLU A 81 1.35 10.60 8.47
CA GLU A 81 1.91 11.51 7.46
C GLU A 81 3.34 11.96 7.82
N ALA A 82 3.59 12.23 9.11
CA ALA A 82 4.95 12.52 9.59
C ALA A 82 5.90 11.32 9.40
N ALA A 83 5.41 10.10 9.57
CA ALA A 83 6.19 8.90 9.30
C ALA A 83 6.44 8.69 7.80
N LEU A 84 5.44 9.02 6.96
CA LEU A 84 5.58 8.94 5.51
C LEU A 84 6.61 9.93 4.97
N ALA A 85 6.75 11.10 5.59
CA ALA A 85 7.79 12.06 5.24
C ALA A 85 9.20 11.45 5.34
N VAL A 86 9.43 10.54 6.30
CA VAL A 86 10.71 9.82 6.43
C VAL A 86 10.97 8.91 5.23
N ALA A 87 9.92 8.29 4.67
CA ALA A 87 10.05 7.49 3.46
C ALA A 87 10.39 8.36 2.25
N TYR A 88 9.77 9.52 2.12
CA TYR A 88 10.13 10.48 1.07
C TYR A 88 11.56 11.00 1.22
N ASP A 89 11.98 11.39 2.44
CA ASP A 89 13.36 11.82 2.69
C ASP A 89 14.39 10.71 2.40
N ALA A 90 13.99 9.44 2.49
CA ALA A 90 14.84 8.31 2.11
C ALA A 90 14.88 8.11 0.59
N LEU A 91 13.73 8.24 -0.08
CA LEU A 91 13.63 8.16 -1.54
C LEU A 91 14.46 9.25 -2.23
N ASP A 92 14.39 10.49 -1.73
CA ASP A 92 15.09 11.64 -2.32
C ASP A 92 16.62 11.53 -2.25
N LYS A 93 17.13 10.62 -1.41
CA LYS A 93 18.57 10.32 -1.34
C LYS A 93 19.04 9.29 -2.36
N ILE A 94 18.11 8.68 -3.10
CA ILE A 94 18.47 7.71 -4.12
C ILE A 94 19.06 8.46 -5.32
N ASP A 95 20.34 8.27 -5.54
CA ASP A 95 20.99 8.70 -6.79
C ASP A 95 20.79 7.62 -7.85
N THR A 96 19.93 7.89 -8.79
CA THR A 96 19.63 6.93 -9.86
C THR A 96 20.46 7.15 -11.12
N GLY A 97 21.07 8.32 -11.26
CA GLY A 97 21.72 8.72 -12.52
C GLY A 97 20.80 8.66 -13.74
N ALA A 98 19.52 8.29 -13.54
CA ALA A 98 18.55 8.02 -14.59
C ALA A 98 17.74 9.27 -14.92
N SER A 99 17.41 9.43 -16.20
CA SER A 99 16.52 10.51 -16.67
C SER A 99 15.07 10.33 -16.19
N LYS A 100 14.65 9.08 -15.97
CA LYS A 100 13.34 8.74 -15.39
C LYS A 100 13.52 8.36 -13.92
N LYS A 101 12.95 9.17 -13.04
CA LYS A 101 13.02 8.94 -11.60
C LYS A 101 12.14 7.73 -11.22
N PRO A 102 12.62 6.83 -10.35
CA PRO A 102 11.85 5.69 -9.90
C PRO A 102 10.75 6.11 -8.93
N GLY A 103 9.74 5.28 -8.84
CA GLY A 103 8.63 5.45 -7.91
C GLY A 103 8.13 4.12 -7.40
N THR A 104 7.16 4.19 -6.51
CA THR A 104 6.51 3.00 -5.96
C THR A 104 5.10 3.32 -5.47
N THR A 105 4.23 2.32 -5.44
CA THR A 105 2.97 2.41 -4.71
C THR A 105 3.22 2.29 -3.20
N LEU A 106 2.19 2.48 -2.42
CA LEU A 106 2.14 2.19 -1.00
C LEU A 106 0.79 1.60 -0.63
N ALA A 107 0.76 0.43 -0.06
CA ALA A 107 -0.34 -0.09 0.75
C ALA A 107 0.20 -0.39 2.15
N CYS A 108 -0.38 0.22 3.17
CA CYS A 108 0.09 0.11 4.55
C CYS A 108 -1.07 -0.05 5.51
N ILE A 109 -0.98 -1.03 6.41
CA ILE A 109 -1.85 -1.12 7.58
C ILE A 109 -1.02 -1.01 8.86
N VAL A 110 -1.57 -0.26 9.82
CA VAL A 110 -1.03 -0.18 11.18
C VAL A 110 -2.12 -0.58 12.16
N VAL A 111 -1.90 -1.69 12.86
CA VAL A 111 -2.81 -2.18 13.90
C VAL A 111 -2.49 -1.48 15.21
N HIS A 112 -3.46 -0.75 15.76
CA HIS A 112 -3.28 0.03 16.96
C HIS A 112 -4.51 -0.06 17.88
N ARG A 113 -4.44 0.54 19.09
CA ARG A 113 -5.52 0.44 20.09
C ARG A 113 -6.86 1.02 19.61
N GLY A 114 -6.83 1.96 18.69
CA GLY A 114 -8.02 2.60 18.11
C GLY A 114 -8.63 1.87 16.90
N GLY A 115 -7.99 0.79 16.40
CA GLY A 115 -8.44 0.08 15.21
C GLY A 115 -7.29 -0.32 14.27
N VAL A 116 -7.57 -0.33 12.99
CA VAL A 116 -6.58 -0.48 11.92
C VAL A 116 -6.57 0.80 11.09
N LEU A 117 -5.42 1.46 11.04
CA LEU A 117 -5.21 2.53 10.07
C LEU A 117 -4.78 1.89 8.75
N ALA A 118 -5.56 2.10 7.69
CA ALA A 118 -5.25 1.73 6.32
C ALA A 118 -4.85 2.98 5.56
N ALA A 119 -3.67 2.98 4.93
CA ALA A 119 -3.17 4.09 4.13
C ALA A 119 -2.63 3.57 2.80
N HIS A 120 -2.96 4.25 1.70
CA HIS A 120 -2.44 3.86 0.40
C HIS A 120 -2.13 5.05 -0.51
N ILE A 121 -1.22 4.83 -1.45
CA ILE A 121 -0.89 5.68 -2.59
C ILE A 121 -0.67 4.75 -3.79
N GLY A 122 -1.36 4.99 -4.90
CA GLY A 122 -1.30 4.11 -6.08
C GLY A 122 -2.47 3.15 -6.14
N ASP A 123 -2.25 2.01 -6.76
CA ASP A 123 -3.24 0.97 -7.06
C ASP A 123 -3.00 -0.35 -6.32
N SER A 124 -1.95 -0.46 -5.50
CA SER A 124 -1.85 -1.56 -4.55
C SER A 124 -2.97 -1.46 -3.52
N ARG A 125 -3.67 -2.56 -3.29
CA ARG A 125 -4.95 -2.57 -2.55
C ARG A 125 -4.83 -3.11 -1.14
N ILE A 126 -5.71 -2.60 -0.27
CA ILE A 126 -5.96 -3.09 1.08
C ILE A 126 -7.40 -3.53 1.17
N TYR A 127 -7.61 -4.76 1.63
CA TYR A 127 -8.93 -5.34 1.86
C TYR A 127 -9.14 -5.65 3.33
N GLN A 128 -10.39 -5.53 3.80
CA GLN A 128 -10.89 -6.21 5.00
C GLN A 128 -11.94 -7.22 4.54
N ILE A 129 -11.68 -8.48 4.82
CA ILE A 129 -12.52 -9.61 4.44
C ILE A 129 -13.12 -10.20 5.70
N ARG A 130 -14.42 -10.42 5.70
CA ARG A 130 -15.17 -10.93 6.84
C ARG A 130 -15.89 -12.20 6.46
N LYS A 131 -15.67 -13.25 7.25
CA LYS A 131 -16.29 -14.54 7.00
C LYS A 131 -17.81 -14.44 6.90
N GLY A 132 -18.38 -14.87 5.78
CA GLY A 132 -19.81 -14.87 5.49
C GLY A 132 -20.39 -13.52 5.05
N GLU A 133 -19.59 -12.44 5.06
CA GLU A 133 -19.99 -11.12 4.53
C GLU A 133 -19.16 -10.73 3.28
N GLY A 134 -18.01 -11.41 3.04
CA GLY A 134 -17.11 -11.11 1.92
C GLY A 134 -16.23 -9.91 2.18
N VAL A 135 -15.92 -9.14 1.14
CA VAL A 135 -15.12 -7.92 1.21
C VAL A 135 -15.97 -6.80 1.81
N VAL A 136 -15.66 -6.40 3.05
CA VAL A 136 -16.38 -5.33 3.78
C VAL A 136 -15.68 -3.97 3.69
N PHE A 137 -14.42 -3.95 3.26
CA PHE A 137 -13.66 -2.74 2.93
C PHE A 137 -12.63 -3.05 1.85
N GLN A 138 -12.46 -2.13 0.93
CA GLN A 138 -11.43 -2.11 -0.10
C GLN A 138 -10.99 -0.68 -0.35
N THR A 139 -9.69 -0.46 -0.55
CA THR A 139 -9.18 0.83 -1.02
C THR A 139 -9.58 1.07 -2.47
N LYS A 140 -9.82 2.34 -2.82
CA LYS A 140 -10.08 2.76 -4.19
C LYS A 140 -8.75 3.20 -4.82
N ASP A 141 -8.37 2.56 -5.92
CA ASP A 141 -7.11 2.84 -6.59
C ASP A 141 -6.99 4.30 -7.03
N HIS A 142 -5.82 4.89 -6.88
CA HIS A 142 -5.48 6.15 -7.50
C HIS A 142 -5.10 5.90 -8.97
N SER A 143 -6.10 5.73 -9.81
CA SER A 143 -5.95 5.43 -11.24
C SER A 143 -6.72 6.41 -12.09
N LEU A 144 -6.24 6.61 -13.33
CA LEU A 144 -6.91 7.47 -14.30
C LEU A 144 -8.36 7.03 -14.53
N VAL A 145 -8.61 5.73 -14.57
CA VAL A 145 -9.96 5.19 -14.77
C VAL A 145 -10.89 5.58 -13.63
N ASN A 146 -10.43 5.51 -12.38
CA ASN A 146 -11.23 5.95 -11.25
C ASN A 146 -11.45 7.48 -11.23
N ASP A 147 -10.46 8.26 -11.66
CA ASP A 147 -10.62 9.72 -11.78
C ASP A 147 -11.65 10.08 -12.86
N LEU A 148 -11.67 9.37 -14.01
CA LEU A 148 -12.66 9.53 -15.06
C LEU A 148 -14.06 9.08 -14.65
N LEU A 149 -14.17 8.02 -13.84
CA LEU A 149 -15.45 7.59 -13.25
C LEU A 149 -16.00 8.65 -12.29
N ASP A 150 -15.14 9.20 -11.43
CA ASP A 150 -15.54 10.20 -10.44
C ASP A 150 -15.96 11.53 -11.09
N SER A 151 -15.31 11.91 -12.20
CA SER A 151 -15.71 13.08 -12.98
C SER A 151 -16.96 12.83 -13.86
N GLY A 152 -17.39 11.58 -14.01
CA GLY A 152 -18.52 11.20 -14.87
C GLY A 152 -18.18 11.19 -16.36
N GLU A 153 -16.89 11.25 -16.73
CA GLU A 153 -16.44 11.22 -18.12
C GLU A 153 -16.60 9.84 -18.76
N ILE A 154 -16.55 8.78 -17.95
CA ILE A 154 -16.83 7.41 -18.39
C ILE A 154 -17.86 6.74 -17.48
N LYS A 155 -18.55 5.73 -18.00
CA LYS A 155 -19.50 4.91 -17.24
C LYS A 155 -18.81 3.69 -16.62
N PRO A 156 -19.39 3.07 -15.57
CA PRO A 156 -18.82 1.88 -14.94
C PRO A 156 -18.55 0.72 -15.91
N GLU A 157 -19.38 0.56 -16.95
CA GLU A 157 -19.22 -0.49 -17.94
C GLU A 157 -17.99 -0.28 -18.83
N GLU A 158 -17.56 0.97 -19.03
CA GLU A 158 -16.40 1.36 -19.83
C GLU A 158 -15.09 1.21 -19.04
N ALA A 159 -15.16 1.23 -17.71
CA ALA A 159 -14.00 1.17 -16.83
C ALA A 159 -13.27 -0.17 -16.89
N LYS A 160 -14.01 -1.29 -16.91
CA LYS A 160 -13.44 -2.64 -16.79
C LYS A 160 -12.42 -2.98 -17.89
N ASN A 161 -12.61 -2.45 -19.11
CA ASN A 161 -11.75 -2.71 -20.26
C ASN A 161 -11.13 -1.43 -20.83
N HIS A 162 -10.96 -0.40 -20.00
CA HIS A 162 -10.44 0.87 -20.46
C HIS A 162 -8.97 0.72 -20.90
N PRO A 163 -8.56 1.28 -22.09
CA PRO A 163 -7.20 1.13 -22.62
C PRO A 163 -6.10 1.67 -21.70
N LYS A 164 -6.46 2.56 -20.78
CA LYS A 164 -5.55 3.13 -19.77
C LYS A 164 -5.83 2.60 -18.35
N GLY A 165 -6.32 1.36 -18.25
CA GLY A 165 -6.66 0.73 -16.97
C GLY A 165 -5.49 0.60 -16.01
N ASN A 166 -4.27 0.52 -16.54
CA ASN A 166 -3.02 0.41 -15.79
C ASN A 166 -2.33 1.77 -15.50
N VAL A 167 -2.98 2.89 -15.79
CA VAL A 167 -2.39 4.22 -15.54
C VAL A 167 -2.74 4.68 -14.14
N ILE A 168 -1.75 4.71 -13.26
CA ILE A 168 -1.89 5.28 -11.92
C ILE A 168 -1.70 6.80 -11.94
N THR A 169 -2.38 7.51 -11.06
CA THR A 169 -2.34 8.97 -10.96
C THR A 169 -1.58 9.47 -9.74
N LYS A 170 -1.27 8.58 -8.78
CA LYS A 170 -0.44 8.88 -7.62
C LYS A 170 0.55 7.76 -7.36
N CYS A 171 1.79 8.13 -7.04
CA CYS A 171 2.83 7.22 -6.53
C CYS A 171 3.80 8.00 -5.62
N LEU A 172 4.55 7.29 -4.79
CA LEU A 172 5.75 7.85 -4.19
C LEU A 172 6.85 7.84 -5.27
N PHE A 173 7.55 8.94 -5.43
CA PHE A 173 8.64 9.02 -6.40
C PHE A 173 9.75 9.91 -5.87
N VAL A 174 10.96 9.69 -6.37
CA VAL A 174 12.13 10.50 -6.06
C VAL A 174 11.94 11.93 -6.59
N THR A 175 12.00 12.93 -5.72
CA THR A 175 11.88 14.35 -6.09
C THR A 175 12.67 15.20 -5.11
N ASP A 176 13.21 16.31 -5.58
CA ASP A 176 13.85 17.35 -4.80
C ASP A 176 12.86 18.46 -4.34
N ASP A 177 11.60 18.33 -4.72
CA ASP A 177 10.53 19.27 -4.45
C ASP A 177 9.49 18.64 -3.52
N LYS A 178 9.49 19.05 -2.26
CA LYS A 178 8.55 18.54 -1.24
C LYS A 178 7.09 18.89 -1.49
N ASP A 179 6.82 19.94 -2.25
CA ASP A 179 5.45 20.33 -2.62
C ASP A 179 4.81 19.31 -3.58
N ARG A 180 5.63 18.43 -4.17
CA ARG A 180 5.20 17.33 -5.04
C ARG A 180 4.95 16.01 -4.31
N TYR A 181 5.18 15.95 -3.00
CA TYR A 181 4.89 14.73 -2.23
C TYR A 181 3.39 14.43 -2.28
N MET A 182 3.07 13.21 -2.68
CA MET A 182 1.68 12.77 -2.76
C MET A 182 1.09 12.50 -1.39
N THR A 183 -0.09 13.01 -1.15
CA THR A 183 -0.83 12.76 0.10
C THR A 183 -1.52 11.40 0.02
N PRO A 184 -1.36 10.53 1.03
CA PRO A 184 -2.01 9.23 1.08
C PRO A 184 -3.51 9.36 1.33
N THR A 185 -4.29 8.44 0.80
CA THR A 185 -5.65 8.21 1.29
C THR A 185 -5.56 7.37 2.56
N ILE A 186 -6.10 7.89 3.66
CA ILE A 186 -6.04 7.26 4.99
C ILE A 186 -7.44 6.99 5.51
N THR A 187 -7.71 5.75 5.84
CA THR A 187 -8.96 5.29 6.46
C THR A 187 -8.67 4.67 7.82
N LEU A 188 -9.41 5.08 8.84
CA LEU A 188 -9.36 4.45 10.16
C LEU A 188 -10.52 3.47 10.31
N ILE A 189 -10.21 2.18 10.23
CA ILE A 189 -11.16 1.08 10.35
C ILE A 189 -11.34 0.75 11.84
N ARG A 190 -12.56 0.94 12.35
CA ARG A 190 -12.93 0.66 13.74
C ARG A 190 -13.86 -0.53 13.88
N ASP A 191 -14.65 -0.83 12.84
CA ASP A 191 -15.51 -2.02 12.82
C ASP A 191 -14.66 -3.25 12.47
N ILE A 192 -14.11 -3.86 13.52
CA ILE A 192 -13.27 -5.05 13.43
C ILE A 192 -13.94 -6.15 14.25
N LYS A 193 -14.26 -7.26 13.59
CA LYS A 193 -14.83 -8.46 14.21
C LYS A 193 -13.76 -9.56 14.36
N PRO A 194 -13.95 -10.52 15.28
CA PRO A 194 -13.09 -11.69 15.35
C PRO A 194 -13.01 -12.41 13.99
N HIS A 195 -11.79 -12.79 13.60
CA HIS A 195 -11.48 -13.47 12.33
C HIS A 195 -11.61 -12.61 11.08
N ASP A 196 -11.76 -11.28 11.19
CA ASP A 196 -11.54 -10.42 10.04
C ASP A 196 -10.12 -10.59 9.51
N VAL A 197 -9.98 -10.69 8.19
CA VAL A 197 -8.71 -10.79 7.50
C VAL A 197 -8.41 -9.46 6.83
N PHE A 198 -7.23 -8.91 7.09
CA PHE A 198 -6.70 -7.79 6.33
C PHE A 198 -5.69 -8.30 5.32
N MET A 199 -5.91 -8.00 4.05
CA MET A 199 -5.05 -8.42 2.95
C MET A 199 -4.52 -7.18 2.22
N LEU A 200 -3.21 -7.19 1.92
CA LEU A 200 -2.56 -6.23 1.04
C LEU A 200 -2.09 -6.98 -0.20
N CYS A 201 -2.35 -6.45 -1.38
CA CYS A 201 -1.89 -7.07 -2.61
C CYS A 201 -1.61 -6.05 -3.72
N THR A 202 -0.72 -6.43 -4.64
CA THR A 202 -0.46 -5.73 -5.90
C THR A 202 -1.41 -6.21 -7.01
N ASP A 203 -1.34 -5.58 -8.17
CA ASP A 203 -2.14 -5.91 -9.35
C ASP A 203 -1.95 -7.36 -9.84
N GLY A 204 -0.78 -7.94 -9.58
CA GLY A 204 -0.50 -9.35 -9.87
C GLY A 204 -1.45 -10.33 -9.19
N VAL A 205 -2.09 -9.93 -8.07
CA VAL A 205 -3.09 -10.74 -7.37
C VAL A 205 -4.50 -10.35 -7.80
N TYR A 206 -4.91 -9.09 -7.59
CA TYR A 206 -6.30 -8.69 -7.85
C TYR A 206 -6.66 -8.64 -9.34
N GLY A 207 -5.68 -8.65 -10.22
CA GLY A 207 -5.90 -8.82 -11.66
C GLY A 207 -6.31 -10.24 -12.06
N MET A 208 -6.15 -11.22 -11.16
CA MET A 208 -6.43 -12.64 -11.38
C MET A 208 -7.55 -13.21 -10.50
N VAL A 209 -7.95 -12.47 -9.46
CA VAL A 209 -8.92 -12.92 -8.44
C VAL A 209 -9.97 -11.84 -8.26
N ASP A 210 -11.24 -12.18 -8.46
CA ASP A 210 -12.34 -11.25 -8.21
C ASP A 210 -12.68 -11.19 -6.71
N ASN A 211 -13.38 -10.12 -6.28
CA ASN A 211 -13.79 -9.95 -4.88
C ASN A 211 -14.66 -11.10 -4.35
N ASP A 212 -15.44 -11.73 -5.22
CA ASP A 212 -16.28 -12.88 -4.86
C ASP A 212 -15.44 -14.12 -4.52
N ASP A 213 -14.24 -14.24 -5.09
CA ASP A 213 -13.30 -15.32 -4.79
C ASP A 213 -12.57 -15.12 -3.47
N LEU A 214 -12.60 -13.89 -2.91
CA LEU A 214 -11.98 -13.55 -1.63
C LEU A 214 -12.91 -13.77 -0.43
N ALA A 215 -14.17 -14.17 -0.64
CA ALA A 215 -15.23 -14.22 0.37
C ALA A 215 -15.26 -15.52 1.20
#